data_f03a384556268c85cc1a9e0d667175d2
#
_entry.id   f03a384556268c85cc1a9e0d667175d2
#
_cell.length_a   1.000
_cell.length_b   1.000
_cell.length_c   1.000
_cell.angle_alpha   90.00
_cell.angle_beta   90.00
_cell.angle_gamma   90.00
#
_symmetry.space_group_name_H-M   'P 1'
#
loop_
_entity.id
_entity.type
_entity.pdbx_description
1 polymer ?
#
loop_
_entity_poly.entity_id
_entity_poly.type
_entity_poly.pdbx_seq_one_letter_code
_entity_poly.pdbx_strand_id
1 'polypeptide(L)'
;GGVWASVFTWARQNMGEAKFLLAMVEHPDLVARVVEKETDFFVAANEALFSAAADSIDVFFFGSDFGTQRSLFISAEHFRRFFKPSLARLAQQAKGFGLKVMFHTCGAVSEIIPDLIECGIDVLDPVQVSAHEMGPALLAERFKGTIAFHGGISSQTTLPHGTPEQVRAEVRRTIEALGPSGYIAGPDQSMIGDTPVENIAAMYEAIHAYRV
;
A
#
# COMPACT_ATOMS: atom_id res chain seq x y z
N GLY A 1 7.75 8.03 8.42
CA GLY A 1 7.92 7.71 9.84
C GLY A 1 6.66 7.08 10.43
N GLY A 2 6.74 6.69 11.70
CA GLY A 2 5.66 6.03 12.42
C GLY A 2 5.97 4.59 12.77
N VAL A 3 5.17 4.01 13.67
CA VAL A 3 5.25 2.58 13.97
C VAL A 3 4.57 1.81 12.85
N TRP A 4 5.21 0.74 12.37
CA TRP A 4 4.63 -0.11 11.34
C TRP A 4 3.38 -0.83 11.85
N ALA A 5 2.22 -0.22 11.64
CA ALA A 5 0.94 -0.71 12.10
C ALA A 5 0.37 -1.74 11.10
N SER A 6 0.63 -3.01 11.35
CA SER A 6 0.24 -4.11 10.46
C SER A 6 -0.88 -4.96 11.06
N VAL A 7 -2.02 -4.35 11.36
CA VAL A 7 -3.12 -4.94 12.14
C VAL A 7 -3.59 -6.28 11.56
N PHE A 8 -3.86 -6.37 10.26
CA PHE A 8 -4.32 -7.63 9.66
C PHE A 8 -3.24 -8.73 9.71
N THR A 9 -1.98 -8.37 9.42
CA THR A 9 -0.87 -9.33 9.45
C THR A 9 -0.62 -9.82 10.88
N TRP A 10 -0.63 -8.94 11.87
CA TRP A 10 -0.42 -9.32 13.27
C TRP A 10 -1.54 -10.19 13.82
N ALA A 11 -2.81 -9.85 13.55
CA ALA A 11 -3.95 -10.66 13.96
C ALA A 11 -3.84 -12.10 13.41
N ARG A 12 -3.48 -12.25 12.12
CA ARG A 12 -3.24 -13.58 11.52
C ARG A 12 -2.08 -14.33 12.18
N GLN A 13 -0.97 -13.64 12.40
CA GLN A 13 0.22 -14.25 12.99
C GLN A 13 0.00 -14.66 14.44
N ASN A 14 -0.64 -13.80 15.24
CA ASN A 14 -0.88 -14.04 16.67
C ASN A 14 -1.89 -15.17 16.91
N MET A 15 -2.91 -15.28 16.08
CA MET A 15 -3.94 -16.31 16.20
C MET A 15 -3.63 -17.59 15.41
N GLY A 16 -2.71 -17.52 14.45
CA GLY A 16 -2.50 -18.52 13.42
C GLY A 16 -3.51 -18.37 12.27
N GLU A 17 -3.00 -18.31 11.03
CA GLU A 17 -3.76 -17.90 9.84
C GLU A 17 -5.09 -18.64 9.67
N ALA A 18 -5.08 -19.97 9.69
CA ALA A 18 -6.30 -20.76 9.49
C ALA A 18 -7.33 -20.51 10.60
N LYS A 19 -6.88 -20.44 11.87
CA LYS A 19 -7.76 -20.16 13.00
C LYS A 19 -8.34 -18.76 12.94
N PHE A 20 -7.54 -17.78 12.54
CA PHE A 20 -8.00 -16.40 12.38
C PHE A 20 -9.09 -16.29 11.32
N LEU A 21 -8.88 -16.88 10.15
CA LEU A 21 -9.85 -16.85 9.05
C LEU A 21 -11.17 -17.54 9.44
N LEU A 22 -11.11 -18.70 10.10
CA LEU A 22 -12.31 -19.35 10.64
C LEU A 22 -13.01 -18.49 11.68
N ALA A 23 -12.25 -17.88 12.60
CA ALA A 23 -12.80 -17.03 13.65
C ALA A 23 -13.52 -15.78 13.10
N MET A 24 -13.16 -15.27 11.94
CA MET A 24 -13.89 -14.17 11.29
C MET A 24 -15.36 -14.54 11.01
N VAL A 25 -15.65 -15.82 10.81
CA VAL A 25 -17.00 -16.34 10.56
C VAL A 25 -17.65 -16.88 11.84
N GLU A 26 -16.92 -17.71 12.59
CA GLU A 26 -17.46 -18.43 13.75
C GLU A 26 -17.48 -17.59 15.03
N HIS A 27 -16.51 -16.69 15.19
CA HIS A 27 -16.30 -15.88 16.38
C HIS A 27 -15.98 -14.41 16.06
N PRO A 28 -16.84 -13.71 15.28
CA PRO A 28 -16.54 -12.36 14.76
C PRO A 28 -16.25 -11.33 15.87
N ASP A 29 -16.91 -11.46 17.04
CA ASP A 29 -16.70 -10.55 18.16
C ASP A 29 -15.30 -10.73 18.78
N LEU A 30 -14.74 -11.96 18.76
CA LEU A 30 -13.37 -12.20 19.19
C LEU A 30 -12.39 -11.50 18.24
N VAL A 31 -12.59 -11.66 16.91
CA VAL A 31 -11.75 -11.01 15.92
C VAL A 31 -11.81 -9.49 16.03
N ALA A 32 -13.00 -8.92 16.18
CA ALA A 32 -13.18 -7.49 16.37
C ALA A 32 -12.39 -6.97 17.59
N ARG A 33 -12.45 -7.68 18.72
CA ARG A 33 -11.70 -7.30 19.93
C ARG A 33 -10.19 -7.43 19.78
N VAL A 34 -9.71 -8.45 19.08
CA VAL A 34 -8.26 -8.59 18.78
C VAL A 34 -7.79 -7.41 17.94
N VAL A 35 -8.48 -7.13 16.84
CA VAL A 35 -8.17 -6.02 15.93
C VAL A 35 -8.22 -4.67 16.66
N GLU A 36 -9.22 -4.47 17.53
CA GLU A 36 -9.33 -3.26 18.34
C GLU A 36 -8.13 -3.10 19.29
N LYS A 37 -7.74 -4.15 20.00
CA LYS A 37 -6.59 -4.11 20.92
C LYS A 37 -5.26 -3.85 20.22
N GLU A 38 -5.05 -4.45 19.06
CA GLU A 38 -3.87 -4.17 18.23
C GLU A 38 -3.89 -2.71 17.74
N THR A 39 -5.05 -2.22 17.33
CA THR A 39 -5.22 -0.81 16.92
C THR A 39 -4.93 0.15 18.07
N ASP A 40 -5.45 -0.12 19.28
CA ASP A 40 -5.18 0.68 20.48
C ASP A 40 -3.69 0.78 20.78
N PHE A 41 -2.98 -0.35 20.65
CA PHE A 41 -1.52 -0.38 20.81
C PHE A 41 -0.82 0.53 19.79
N PHE A 42 -1.15 0.41 18.50
CA PHE A 42 -0.53 1.22 17.47
C PHE A 42 -0.86 2.70 17.59
N VAL A 43 -2.10 3.03 17.96
CA VAL A 43 -2.51 4.42 18.22
C VAL A 43 -1.70 5.00 19.38
N ALA A 44 -1.54 4.27 20.50
CA ALA A 44 -0.76 4.74 21.63
C ALA A 44 0.73 4.91 21.29
N ALA A 45 1.30 3.96 20.56
CA ALA A 45 2.69 4.03 20.12
C ALA A 45 2.94 5.19 19.15
N ASN A 46 2.04 5.40 18.19
CA ASN A 46 2.12 6.52 17.25
C ASN A 46 1.91 7.87 17.96
N GLU A 47 1.02 7.95 18.95
CA GLU A 47 0.82 9.16 19.74
C GLU A 47 2.12 9.62 20.40
N ALA A 48 2.84 8.69 21.04
CA ALA A 48 4.12 8.99 21.66
C ALA A 48 5.17 9.46 20.64
N LEU A 49 5.23 8.79 19.46
CA LEU A 49 6.16 9.14 18.40
C LEU A 49 5.83 10.47 17.76
N PHE A 50 4.57 10.69 17.36
CA PHE A 50 4.15 11.89 16.66
C PHE A 50 4.22 13.12 17.57
N SER A 51 3.85 13.00 18.86
CA SER A 51 4.02 14.08 19.84
C SER A 51 5.47 14.51 19.99
N ALA A 52 6.43 13.59 19.81
CA ALA A 52 7.86 13.88 19.94
C ALA A 52 8.53 14.35 18.65
N ALA A 53 8.03 13.96 17.48
CA ALA A 53 8.79 14.05 16.22
C ALA A 53 7.96 14.39 14.98
N ALA A 54 6.68 14.76 15.09
CA ALA A 54 5.84 15.01 13.90
C ALA A 54 6.43 16.08 12.98
N ASP A 55 7.07 17.14 13.53
CA ASP A 55 7.71 18.21 12.76
C ASP A 55 8.85 17.72 11.85
N SER A 56 9.35 16.49 12.08
CA SER A 56 10.42 15.85 11.29
C SER A 56 9.89 14.72 10.40
N ILE A 57 8.58 14.57 10.28
CA ILE A 57 7.92 13.50 9.52
C ILE A 57 6.98 14.14 8.51
N ASP A 58 7.14 13.81 7.21
CA ASP A 58 6.21 14.23 6.16
C ASP A 58 5.09 13.21 5.96
N VAL A 59 5.43 11.93 6.10
CA VAL A 59 4.53 10.81 5.76
C VAL A 59 4.51 9.76 6.85
N PHE A 60 3.33 9.42 7.32
CA PHE A 60 3.07 8.20 8.07
C PHE A 60 2.89 7.05 7.09
N PHE A 61 3.78 6.07 7.16
CA PHE A 61 3.76 4.88 6.30
C PHE A 61 3.52 3.64 7.13
N PHE A 62 2.43 2.94 6.85
CA PHE A 62 2.01 1.71 7.53
C PHE A 62 1.28 0.79 6.55
N GLY A 63 0.99 -0.46 6.94
CA GLY A 63 0.29 -1.34 6.02
C GLY A 63 0.10 -2.77 6.46
N SER A 64 -0.74 -3.47 5.72
CA SER A 64 -1.00 -4.91 5.78
C SER A 64 -1.45 -5.41 4.42
N ASP A 65 -1.01 -6.60 4.03
CA ASP A 65 -1.34 -7.18 2.72
C ASP A 65 -2.74 -7.78 2.71
N PHE A 66 -3.65 -7.10 2.04
CA PHE A 66 -5.03 -7.55 1.84
C PHE A 66 -5.26 -8.25 0.50
N GLY A 67 -4.31 -8.15 -0.44
CA GLY A 67 -4.43 -8.74 -1.76
C GLY A 67 -3.57 -10.00 -1.96
N THR A 68 -4.03 -10.82 -2.89
CA THR A 68 -3.27 -11.88 -3.56
C THR A 68 -3.01 -11.46 -5.00
N GLN A 69 -2.38 -12.30 -5.82
CA GLN A 69 -2.23 -11.99 -7.25
C GLN A 69 -3.57 -11.87 -8.01
N ARG A 70 -4.63 -12.48 -7.52
CA ARG A 70 -5.91 -12.61 -8.25
C ARG A 70 -7.08 -11.91 -7.61
N SER A 71 -7.08 -11.74 -6.31
CA SER A 71 -8.22 -11.23 -5.54
C SER A 71 -7.77 -10.70 -4.18
N LEU A 72 -8.69 -10.13 -3.42
CA LEU A 72 -8.50 -9.92 -2.00
C LEU A 72 -8.26 -11.25 -1.27
N PHE A 73 -7.49 -11.21 -0.18
CA PHE A 73 -7.23 -12.34 0.71
C PHE A 73 -8.47 -12.69 1.57
N ILE A 74 -9.25 -11.70 1.91
CA ILE A 74 -10.55 -11.77 2.58
C ILE A 74 -11.58 -10.99 1.76
N SER A 75 -12.88 -11.24 1.96
CA SER A 75 -13.90 -10.47 1.25
C SER A 75 -13.83 -8.98 1.62
N ALA A 76 -14.27 -8.12 0.69
CA ALA A 76 -14.38 -6.69 0.96
C ALA A 76 -15.34 -6.39 2.13
N GLU A 77 -16.38 -7.24 2.34
CA GLU A 77 -17.26 -7.16 3.49
C GLU A 77 -16.50 -7.36 4.81
N HIS A 78 -15.67 -8.41 4.90
CA HIS A 78 -14.82 -8.65 6.06
C HIS A 78 -13.78 -7.55 6.27
N PHE A 79 -13.19 -7.03 5.19
CA PHE A 79 -12.32 -5.85 5.26
C PHE A 79 -13.05 -4.66 5.89
N ARG A 80 -14.24 -4.32 5.38
CA ARG A 80 -15.04 -3.19 5.88
C ARG A 80 -15.46 -3.38 7.33
N ARG A 81 -15.84 -4.60 7.71
CA ARG A 81 -16.28 -4.92 9.05
C ARG A 81 -15.16 -4.83 10.09
N PHE A 82 -14.01 -5.42 9.82
CA PHE A 82 -12.98 -5.64 10.84
C PHE A 82 -11.81 -4.65 10.76
N PHE A 83 -11.41 -4.22 9.55
CA PHE A 83 -10.14 -3.49 9.37
C PHE A 83 -10.33 -2.03 8.97
N LYS A 84 -11.32 -1.71 8.15
CA LYS A 84 -11.59 -0.33 7.73
C LYS A 84 -11.66 0.65 8.90
N PRO A 85 -12.37 0.36 10.03
CA PRO A 85 -12.40 1.26 11.18
C PRO A 85 -11.01 1.51 11.79
N SER A 86 -10.17 0.48 11.86
CA SER A 86 -8.80 0.57 12.37
C SER A 86 -7.91 1.43 11.48
N LEU A 87 -7.98 1.22 10.15
CA LEU A 87 -7.24 2.03 9.19
C LEU A 87 -7.66 3.50 9.25
N ALA A 88 -8.95 3.77 9.31
CA ALA A 88 -9.48 5.13 9.44
C ALA A 88 -8.97 5.82 10.72
N ARG A 89 -8.96 5.10 11.85
CA ARG A 89 -8.49 5.62 13.13
C ARG A 89 -7.00 5.98 13.10
N LEU A 90 -6.15 5.11 12.53
CA LEU A 90 -4.71 5.35 12.37
C LEU A 90 -4.43 6.51 11.40
N ALA A 91 -5.14 6.56 10.28
CA ALA A 91 -4.98 7.64 9.30
C ALA A 91 -5.43 8.99 9.88
N GLN A 92 -6.57 9.04 10.58
CA GLN A 92 -7.07 10.26 11.22
C GLN A 92 -6.12 10.77 12.29
N GLN A 93 -5.51 9.87 13.08
CA GLN A 93 -4.49 10.26 14.05
C GLN A 93 -3.31 10.95 13.36
N ALA A 94 -2.73 10.33 12.34
CA ALA A 94 -1.61 10.92 11.59
C ALA A 94 -1.96 12.29 10.98
N LYS A 95 -3.16 12.42 10.42
CA LYS A 95 -3.67 13.69 9.89
C LYS A 95 -3.86 14.76 10.96
N GLY A 96 -4.21 14.39 12.19
CA GLY A 96 -4.26 15.28 13.34
C GLY A 96 -2.92 15.94 13.67
N PHE A 97 -1.82 15.28 13.32
CA PHE A 97 -0.43 15.80 13.40
C PHE A 97 0.05 16.45 12.10
N GLY A 98 -0.81 16.64 11.10
CA GLY A 98 -0.45 17.27 9.81
C GLY A 98 0.26 16.36 8.83
N LEU A 99 0.37 15.05 9.11
CA LEU A 99 1.11 14.09 8.27
C LEU A 99 0.27 13.65 7.07
N LYS A 100 0.94 13.36 5.95
CA LYS A 100 0.36 12.57 4.86
C LYS A 100 0.33 11.09 5.24
N VAL A 101 -0.60 10.35 4.67
CA VAL A 101 -0.79 8.93 5.01
C VAL A 101 -0.57 8.06 3.78
N MET A 102 0.44 7.20 3.86
CA MET A 102 0.77 6.21 2.83
C MET A 102 0.48 4.82 3.37
N PHE A 103 -0.32 4.07 2.64
CA PHE A 103 -0.74 2.74 3.07
C PHE A 103 -0.21 1.65 2.14
N HIS A 104 0.52 0.70 2.74
CA HIS A 104 1.05 -0.46 2.04
C HIS A 104 0.05 -1.61 2.03
N THR A 105 -0.27 -2.09 0.84
CA THR A 105 -1.00 -3.34 0.65
C THR A 105 -0.71 -3.94 -0.72
N CYS A 106 -0.10 -5.12 -0.75
CA CYS A 106 0.23 -5.82 -1.98
C CYS A 106 -0.99 -6.47 -2.63
N GLY A 107 -0.84 -6.82 -3.92
CA GLY A 107 -1.78 -7.66 -4.64
C GLY A 107 -2.95 -6.93 -5.28
N ALA A 108 -3.97 -7.72 -5.64
CA ALA A 108 -5.19 -7.25 -6.29
C ALA A 108 -6.13 -6.61 -5.27
N VAL A 109 -5.98 -5.30 -5.05
CA VAL A 109 -6.72 -4.53 -4.05
C VAL A 109 -7.63 -3.46 -4.63
N SER A 110 -7.82 -3.44 -5.95
CA SER A 110 -8.62 -2.43 -6.66
C SER A 110 -10.02 -2.26 -6.08
N GLU A 111 -10.62 -3.34 -5.57
CA GLU A 111 -11.97 -3.35 -4.98
C GLU A 111 -12.07 -2.51 -3.69
N ILE A 112 -11.00 -2.45 -2.89
CA ILE A 112 -11.00 -1.71 -1.61
C ILE A 112 -10.35 -0.32 -1.70
N ILE A 113 -9.86 0.10 -2.86
CA ILE A 113 -9.30 1.47 -3.02
C ILE A 113 -10.31 2.55 -2.59
N PRO A 114 -11.61 2.49 -2.95
CA PRO A 114 -12.58 3.46 -2.45
C PRO A 114 -12.66 3.50 -0.92
N ASP A 115 -12.62 2.35 -0.27
CA ASP A 115 -12.61 2.25 1.19
C ASP A 115 -11.34 2.88 1.81
N LEU A 116 -10.17 2.70 1.17
CA LEU A 116 -8.92 3.32 1.60
C LEU A 116 -8.97 4.85 1.49
N ILE A 117 -9.56 5.38 0.41
CA ILE A 117 -9.79 6.82 0.23
C ILE A 117 -10.69 7.35 1.36
N GLU A 118 -11.79 6.67 1.67
CA GLU A 118 -12.70 7.03 2.77
C GLU A 118 -12.02 6.98 4.15
N CYS A 119 -11.05 6.07 4.36
CA CYS A 119 -10.23 6.04 5.57
C CYS A 119 -9.28 7.24 5.68
N GLY A 120 -9.07 7.99 4.61
CA GLY A 120 -8.17 9.13 4.57
C GLY A 120 -6.75 8.77 4.15
N ILE A 121 -6.54 7.68 3.44
CA ILE A 121 -5.25 7.33 2.83
C ILE A 121 -4.97 8.29 1.68
N ASP A 122 -3.80 8.93 1.68
CA ASP A 122 -3.36 9.85 0.63
C ASP A 122 -2.59 9.14 -0.49
N VAL A 123 -1.85 8.06 -0.17
CA VAL A 123 -1.01 7.33 -1.13
C VAL A 123 -1.20 5.82 -0.97
N LEU A 124 -1.51 5.13 -2.06
CA LEU A 124 -1.49 3.67 -2.14
C LEU A 124 -0.09 3.17 -2.53
N ASP A 125 0.45 2.25 -1.76
CA ASP A 125 1.74 1.58 -1.98
C ASP A 125 1.56 0.05 -1.87
N PRO A 126 2.15 -0.72 -2.79
CA PRO A 126 2.55 -0.33 -4.12
C PRO A 126 1.43 -0.54 -5.15
N VAL A 127 1.55 0.09 -6.31
CA VAL A 127 0.84 -0.36 -7.50
C VAL A 127 1.53 -1.60 -8.03
N GLN A 128 1.05 -2.78 -7.61
CA GLN A 128 1.62 -4.06 -8.05
C GLN A 128 1.03 -4.48 -9.40
N VAL A 129 1.70 -4.10 -10.49
CA VAL A 129 1.18 -4.20 -11.87
C VAL A 129 0.90 -5.63 -12.34
N SER A 130 1.54 -6.62 -11.71
CA SER A 130 1.31 -8.05 -12.01
C SER A 130 0.01 -8.60 -11.40
N ALA A 131 -0.60 -7.87 -10.46
CA ALA A 131 -1.84 -8.29 -9.82
C ALA A 131 -3.08 -7.91 -10.66
N HIS A 132 -4.15 -8.68 -10.47
CA HIS A 132 -5.40 -8.48 -11.21
C HIS A 132 -5.98 -7.08 -10.97
N GLU A 133 -6.38 -6.40 -12.05
CA GLU A 133 -6.93 -5.04 -12.02
C GLU A 133 -6.05 -3.95 -11.39
N MET A 134 -4.73 -4.17 -11.31
CA MET A 134 -3.79 -3.18 -10.77
C MET A 134 -2.95 -2.48 -11.84
N GLY A 135 -3.33 -2.60 -13.11
CA GLY A 135 -2.63 -1.92 -14.21
C GLY A 135 -2.75 -0.38 -14.13
N PRO A 136 -1.66 0.37 -14.40
CA PRO A 136 -1.64 1.83 -14.26
C PRO A 136 -2.74 2.57 -15.03
N ALA A 137 -3.07 2.13 -16.23
CA ALA A 137 -4.13 2.74 -17.03
C ALA A 137 -5.52 2.61 -16.38
N LEU A 138 -5.86 1.41 -15.87
CA LEU A 138 -7.12 1.16 -15.18
C LEU A 138 -7.23 1.95 -13.87
N LEU A 139 -6.14 2.00 -13.11
CA LEU A 139 -6.10 2.78 -11.87
C LEU A 139 -6.24 4.28 -12.14
N ALA A 140 -5.59 4.77 -13.20
CA ALA A 140 -5.74 6.17 -13.62
C ALA A 140 -7.18 6.50 -14.02
N GLU A 141 -7.82 5.65 -14.81
CA GLU A 141 -9.22 5.83 -15.22
C GLU A 141 -10.16 5.94 -14.01
N ARG A 142 -9.95 5.09 -13.00
CA ARG A 142 -10.86 4.97 -11.85
C ARG A 142 -10.57 5.94 -10.71
N PHE A 143 -9.29 6.28 -10.47
CA PHE A 143 -8.89 6.88 -9.19
C PHE A 143 -7.94 8.08 -9.32
N LYS A 144 -7.48 8.45 -10.53
CA LYS A 144 -6.57 9.60 -10.71
C LYS A 144 -7.18 10.88 -10.13
N GLY A 145 -6.40 11.57 -9.31
CA GLY A 145 -6.84 12.79 -8.63
C GLY A 145 -7.59 12.57 -7.31
N THR A 146 -7.92 11.33 -6.95
CA THR A 146 -8.58 11.01 -5.67
C THR A 146 -7.63 10.38 -4.65
N ILE A 147 -6.64 9.63 -5.12
CA ILE A 147 -5.55 9.06 -4.32
C ILE A 147 -4.26 9.13 -5.14
N ALA A 148 -3.13 9.32 -4.47
CA ALA A 148 -1.82 9.20 -5.10
C ALA A 148 -1.37 7.73 -5.13
N PHE A 149 -0.46 7.42 -6.05
CA PHE A 149 0.07 6.07 -6.25
C PHE A 149 1.59 6.04 -6.10
N HIS A 150 2.13 4.95 -5.55
CA HIS A 150 3.55 4.66 -5.51
C HIS A 150 3.86 3.32 -6.17
N GLY A 151 5.04 3.17 -6.79
CA GLY A 151 5.46 1.91 -7.40
C GLY A 151 5.16 1.82 -8.89
N GLY A 152 4.64 0.70 -9.34
CA GLY A 152 4.13 0.53 -10.71
C GLY A 152 5.15 0.15 -11.78
N ILE A 153 6.43 -0.08 -11.43
CA ILE A 153 7.43 -0.66 -12.32
C ILE A 153 7.68 -2.11 -11.91
N SER A 154 7.43 -3.03 -12.83
CA SER A 154 7.39 -4.46 -12.49
C SER A 154 8.72 -5.02 -12.01
N SER A 155 8.77 -5.40 -10.75
CA SER A 155 9.86 -6.14 -10.12
C SER A 155 9.83 -7.64 -10.40
N GLN A 156 8.74 -8.15 -11.01
CA GLN A 156 8.58 -9.57 -11.31
C GLN A 156 8.89 -9.90 -12.77
N THR A 157 8.82 -8.94 -13.68
CA THR A 157 9.00 -9.18 -15.11
C THR A 157 10.01 -8.23 -15.75
N THR A 158 9.71 -6.93 -15.80
CA THR A 158 10.50 -5.98 -16.58
C THR A 158 11.84 -5.69 -15.95
N LEU A 159 11.91 -5.47 -14.65
CA LEU A 159 13.17 -5.21 -13.96
C LEU A 159 14.11 -6.41 -13.99
N PRO A 160 13.71 -7.67 -13.68
CA PRO A 160 14.63 -8.78 -13.69
C PRO A 160 14.91 -9.34 -15.10
N HIS A 161 13.98 -9.26 -16.05
CA HIS A 161 14.06 -10.01 -17.32
C HIS A 161 14.01 -9.14 -18.58
N GLY A 162 13.71 -7.84 -18.45
CA GLY A 162 13.67 -6.92 -19.57
C GLY A 162 15.05 -6.38 -19.94
N THR A 163 15.12 -5.66 -21.07
CA THR A 163 16.28 -4.84 -21.41
C THR A 163 16.17 -3.43 -20.80
N PRO A 164 17.26 -2.67 -20.67
CA PRO A 164 17.22 -1.29 -20.21
C PRO A 164 16.22 -0.41 -21.00
N GLU A 165 16.07 -0.66 -22.31
CA GLU A 165 15.11 0.07 -23.18
C GLU A 165 13.66 -0.26 -22.81
N GLN A 166 13.38 -1.54 -22.47
CA GLN A 166 12.06 -1.97 -22.03
C GLN A 166 11.70 -1.36 -20.67
N VAL A 167 12.69 -1.30 -19.75
CA VAL A 167 12.53 -0.63 -18.45
C VAL A 167 12.21 0.85 -18.64
N ARG A 168 12.99 1.59 -19.46
CA ARG A 168 12.72 3.01 -19.75
C ARG A 168 11.34 3.22 -20.37
N ALA A 169 10.92 2.30 -21.24
CA ALA A 169 9.59 2.37 -21.87
C ALA A 169 8.47 2.13 -20.86
N GLU A 170 8.63 1.21 -19.91
CA GLU A 170 7.64 0.96 -18.85
C GLU A 170 7.54 2.16 -17.90
N VAL A 171 8.67 2.70 -17.43
CA VAL A 171 8.70 3.92 -16.62
C VAL A 171 7.91 5.04 -17.30
N ARG A 172 8.17 5.30 -18.58
CA ARG A 172 7.49 6.34 -19.34
C ARG A 172 5.98 6.12 -19.39
N ARG A 173 5.55 4.92 -19.79
CA ARG A 173 4.10 4.58 -19.84
C ARG A 173 3.42 4.74 -18.50
N THR A 174 4.07 4.33 -17.42
CA THR A 174 3.48 4.40 -16.07
C THR A 174 3.36 5.86 -15.61
N ILE A 175 4.40 6.70 -15.87
CA ILE A 175 4.33 8.12 -15.53
C ILE A 175 3.28 8.84 -16.39
N GLU A 176 3.15 8.51 -17.67
CA GLU A 176 2.11 9.08 -18.56
C GLU A 176 0.70 8.72 -18.09
N ALA A 177 0.50 7.52 -17.57
CA ALA A 177 -0.80 7.09 -17.06
C ALA A 177 -1.14 7.75 -15.70
N LEU A 178 -0.27 7.59 -14.70
CA LEU A 178 -0.54 7.97 -13.31
C LEU A 178 -0.12 9.42 -12.97
N GLY A 179 0.91 9.96 -13.64
CA GLY A 179 1.41 11.32 -13.43
C GLY A 179 0.60 12.39 -14.19
N PRO A 180 1.12 13.64 -14.27
CA PRO A 180 2.35 14.15 -13.65
C PRO A 180 2.25 14.44 -12.15
N SER A 181 1.03 14.52 -11.58
CA SER A 181 0.79 14.74 -10.15
C SER A 181 0.11 13.52 -9.53
N GLY A 182 0.36 13.30 -8.23
CA GLY A 182 -0.24 12.17 -7.51
C GLY A 182 0.41 10.81 -7.82
N TYR A 183 1.67 10.82 -8.29
CA TYR A 183 2.42 9.59 -8.55
C TYR A 183 3.87 9.69 -8.10
N ILE A 184 4.33 8.66 -7.39
CA ILE A 184 5.71 8.46 -6.94
C ILE A 184 6.25 7.24 -7.69
N ALA A 185 7.10 7.46 -8.68
CA ALA A 185 7.64 6.39 -9.52
C ALA A 185 8.65 5.51 -8.76
N GLY A 186 8.50 4.21 -8.86
CA GLY A 186 9.38 3.24 -8.23
C GLY A 186 9.03 1.80 -8.62
N PRO A 187 9.80 0.81 -8.13
CA PRO A 187 9.45 -0.60 -8.33
C PRO A 187 8.18 -0.94 -7.57
N ASP A 188 7.42 -1.90 -8.10
CA ASP A 188 6.14 -2.35 -7.51
C ASP A 188 6.34 -3.31 -6.32
N GLN A 189 7.58 -3.73 -6.09
CA GLN A 189 8.02 -4.55 -4.95
C GLN A 189 9.53 -4.40 -4.73
N SER A 190 10.04 -5.04 -3.68
CA SER A 190 11.48 -5.10 -3.42
C SER A 190 12.23 -5.69 -4.62
N MET A 191 13.25 -4.99 -5.09
CA MET A 191 14.18 -5.53 -6.07
C MET A 191 15.08 -6.57 -5.39
N ILE A 192 15.08 -7.78 -5.91
CA ILE A 192 15.89 -8.89 -5.39
C ILE A 192 17.11 -9.13 -6.27
N GLY A 193 17.99 -10.07 -5.86
CA GLY A 193 19.31 -10.26 -6.46
C GLY A 193 19.34 -10.76 -7.92
N ASP A 194 18.20 -11.04 -8.52
CA ASP A 194 18.04 -11.39 -9.94
C ASP A 194 17.88 -10.16 -10.86
N THR A 195 17.73 -8.97 -10.29
CA THR A 195 17.57 -7.74 -11.06
C THR A 195 18.92 -7.19 -11.53
N PRO A 196 19.17 -7.12 -12.85
CA PRO A 196 20.43 -6.55 -13.38
C PRO A 196 20.62 -5.08 -12.96
N VAL A 197 21.84 -4.73 -12.59
CA VAL A 197 22.17 -3.35 -12.15
C VAL A 197 21.88 -2.31 -13.25
N GLU A 198 22.11 -2.68 -14.51
CA GLU A 198 21.79 -1.84 -15.68
C GLU A 198 20.30 -1.54 -15.81
N ASN A 199 19.43 -2.45 -15.41
CA ASN A 199 17.98 -2.24 -15.39
C ASN A 199 17.56 -1.31 -14.23
N ILE A 200 18.20 -1.45 -13.07
CA ILE A 200 18.02 -0.53 -11.94
C ILE A 200 18.44 0.90 -12.35
N ALA A 201 19.63 1.03 -12.94
CA ALA A 201 20.12 2.31 -13.44
C ALA A 201 19.17 2.92 -14.49
N ALA A 202 18.73 2.12 -15.46
CA ALA A 202 17.80 2.54 -16.50
C ALA A 202 16.47 3.05 -15.95
N MET A 203 15.94 2.40 -14.89
CA MET A 203 14.73 2.85 -14.21
C MET A 203 14.91 4.24 -13.60
N TYR A 204 15.94 4.43 -12.77
CA TYR A 204 16.18 5.72 -12.11
C TYR A 204 16.53 6.84 -13.10
N GLU A 205 17.34 6.55 -14.13
CA GLU A 205 17.65 7.49 -15.21
C GLU A 205 16.37 7.96 -15.92
N ALA A 206 15.47 7.03 -16.25
CA ALA A 206 14.20 7.35 -16.90
C ALA A 206 13.27 8.19 -16.02
N ILE A 207 13.21 7.88 -14.72
CA ILE A 207 12.43 8.65 -13.73
C ILE A 207 12.98 10.08 -13.62
N HIS A 208 14.30 10.24 -13.49
CA HIS A 208 14.93 11.56 -13.38
C HIS A 208 14.87 12.39 -14.66
N ALA A 209 14.87 11.73 -15.82
CA ALA A 209 14.75 12.40 -17.11
C ALA A 209 13.33 12.93 -17.39
N TYR A 210 12.31 12.38 -16.69
CA TYR A 210 10.94 12.84 -16.82
C TYR A 210 10.76 14.12 -15.98
N ARG A 211 10.95 15.26 -16.65
CA ARG A 211 10.71 16.59 -16.04
C ARG A 211 9.29 17.03 -16.39
N VAL A 212 8.52 17.33 -15.37
CA VAL A 212 7.22 17.99 -15.50
C VAL A 212 7.44 19.48 -15.77
#